data_bd525dcd5416fae5e7d51e107a316d8a
#
_entry.id   bd525dcd5416fae5e7d51e107a316d8a
#
_cell.length_a   1.000
_cell.length_b   1.000
_cell.length_c   1.000
_cell.angle_alpha   90.00
_cell.angle_beta   90.00
_cell.angle_gamma   90.00
#
_symmetry.space_group_name_H-M   'P 1'
#
loop_
_entity.id
_entity.type
_entity.pdbx_description
1 polymer ?
#
loop_
_entity_poly.entity_id
_entity_poly.type
_entity_poly.pdbx_seq_one_letter_code
_entity_poly.pdbx_strand_id
1 'polypeptide(L)'
;MPDLKNVKLIVCDMDGTLLDSRSQLPADFFDIFSRLKSNGIRFATASGRSVPALFALFQEAAKDMILIAENGCCVTDGPRPLSISSFSSYQLTQVDAVSRQLSGIHDVFSGPQHAYVYRNTPEDARNYINHFFESVVYFDDISEVTEDICELTVYDTIDAETWSAPYFSKKLPGYKVMAGAKTWTTISLPEADKGSGIRCVQEYLGIGPDETMVFGDYLNDVDMMPCAYFSYAMANAHPGLKKLCRFETLSNDEDGVMHVIRQILNNL
;
A
#
# COMPACT_ATOMS: atom_id res chain seq x y z
N MET A 1 -17.74 19.31 -15.44
CA MET A 1 -16.59 18.60 -14.90
C MET A 1 -16.13 19.36 -13.66
N PRO A 2 -15.62 18.69 -12.61
CA PRO A 2 -15.05 19.40 -11.46
C PRO A 2 -13.92 20.34 -11.91
N ASP A 3 -13.73 21.45 -11.19
CA ASP A 3 -12.59 22.33 -11.46
C ASP A 3 -11.32 21.69 -10.88
N LEU A 4 -10.50 21.12 -11.76
CA LEU A 4 -9.29 20.38 -11.40
C LEU A 4 -8.09 21.30 -11.10
N LYS A 5 -8.25 22.63 -11.20
CA LYS A 5 -7.15 23.60 -11.00
C LYS A 5 -6.62 23.66 -9.57
N ASN A 6 -7.41 23.18 -8.61
CA ASN A 6 -7.02 23.23 -7.20
C ASN A 6 -6.22 21.99 -6.75
N VAL A 7 -6.06 20.98 -7.63
CA VAL A 7 -5.36 19.74 -7.24
C VAL A 7 -3.88 20.01 -7.03
N LYS A 8 -3.39 19.71 -5.83
CA LYS A 8 -1.99 19.83 -5.42
C LYS A 8 -1.36 18.50 -5.02
N LEU A 9 -2.20 17.53 -4.66
CA LEU A 9 -1.77 16.17 -4.28
C LEU A 9 -2.60 15.16 -5.06
N ILE A 10 -1.91 14.23 -5.74
CA ILE A 10 -2.51 13.07 -6.40
C ILE A 10 -2.00 11.84 -5.67
N VAL A 11 -2.90 11.01 -5.16
CA VAL A 11 -2.58 9.72 -4.52
C VAL A 11 -3.19 8.60 -5.33
N CYS A 12 -2.38 7.63 -5.68
CA CYS A 12 -2.80 6.55 -6.55
C CYS A 12 -2.49 5.18 -5.93
N ASP A 13 -3.50 4.31 -5.85
CA ASP A 13 -3.24 2.90 -5.66
C ASP A 13 -2.49 2.32 -6.86
N MET A 14 -1.88 1.15 -6.67
CA MET A 14 -0.98 0.55 -7.65
C MET A 14 -1.65 -0.55 -8.47
N ASP A 15 -1.95 -1.68 -7.86
CA ASP A 15 -2.37 -2.89 -8.55
C ASP A 15 -3.86 -2.84 -8.90
N GLY A 16 -4.20 -2.84 -10.19
CA GLY A 16 -5.57 -2.63 -10.68
C GLY A 16 -5.96 -1.17 -10.82
N THR A 17 -5.07 -0.23 -10.48
CA THR A 17 -5.29 1.22 -10.57
C THR A 17 -4.27 1.90 -11.47
N LEU A 18 -3.02 2.10 -11.02
CA LEU A 18 -1.97 2.71 -11.84
C LEU A 18 -1.33 1.70 -12.80
N LEU A 19 -1.13 0.47 -12.32
CA LEU A 19 -0.54 -0.60 -13.11
C LEU A 19 -1.59 -1.30 -13.96
N ASP A 20 -1.23 -1.65 -15.20
CA ASP A 20 -2.05 -2.47 -16.07
C ASP A 20 -2.16 -3.93 -15.56
N SER A 21 -2.97 -4.75 -16.23
CA SER A 21 -3.15 -6.18 -15.90
C SER A 21 -1.86 -7.02 -16.01
N ARG A 22 -0.78 -6.48 -16.57
CA ARG A 22 0.56 -7.08 -16.65
C ARG A 22 1.51 -6.48 -15.62
N SER A 23 1.01 -5.71 -14.65
CA SER A 23 1.80 -5.00 -13.64
C SER A 23 2.82 -4.00 -14.20
N GLN A 24 2.49 -3.37 -15.35
CA GLN A 24 3.34 -2.37 -16.00
C GLN A 24 2.81 -0.96 -15.77
N LEU A 25 3.73 0.00 -15.58
CA LEU A 25 3.39 1.42 -15.58
C LEU A 25 2.94 1.88 -16.96
N PRO A 26 2.03 2.89 -17.05
CA PRO A 26 1.72 3.57 -18.30
C PRO A 26 2.99 4.06 -19.01
N ALA A 27 3.04 3.93 -20.32
CA ALA A 27 4.25 4.20 -21.11
C ALA A 27 4.78 5.65 -20.96
N ASP A 28 3.88 6.61 -20.72
CA ASP A 28 4.22 8.02 -20.55
C ASP A 28 4.23 8.48 -19.07
N PHE A 29 4.22 7.53 -18.12
CA PHE A 29 4.15 7.85 -16.69
C PHE A 29 5.24 8.84 -16.26
N PHE A 30 6.50 8.59 -16.61
CA PHE A 30 7.63 9.43 -16.17
C PHE A 30 7.59 10.84 -16.77
N ASP A 31 7.12 10.98 -18.00
CA ASP A 31 6.94 12.29 -18.63
C ASP A 31 5.82 13.08 -17.94
N ILE A 32 4.70 12.43 -17.67
CA ILE A 32 3.57 13.02 -16.92
C ILE A 32 3.98 13.39 -15.51
N PHE A 33 4.68 12.51 -14.80
CA PHE A 33 5.21 12.79 -13.46
C PHE A 33 6.13 14.01 -13.43
N SER A 34 7.05 14.13 -14.40
CA SER A 34 7.92 15.30 -14.53
C SER A 34 7.13 16.60 -14.72
N ARG A 35 6.05 16.56 -15.53
CA ARG A 35 5.16 17.71 -15.74
C ARG A 35 4.38 18.06 -14.48
N LEU A 36 3.86 17.09 -13.73
CA LEU A 36 3.21 17.33 -12.44
C LEU A 36 4.15 18.04 -11.47
N LYS A 37 5.37 17.51 -11.31
CA LYS A 37 6.41 18.10 -10.45
C LYS A 37 6.73 19.54 -10.86
N SER A 38 6.87 19.82 -12.17
CA SER A 38 7.16 21.17 -12.69
C SER A 38 6.03 22.16 -12.43
N ASN A 39 4.79 21.69 -12.26
CA ASN A 39 3.63 22.49 -11.92
C ASN A 39 3.32 22.51 -10.41
N GLY A 40 4.20 21.99 -9.57
CA GLY A 40 4.05 21.98 -8.13
C GLY A 40 3.01 21.00 -7.59
N ILE A 41 2.57 20.03 -8.42
CA ILE A 41 1.63 18.98 -8.01
C ILE A 41 2.44 17.79 -7.50
N ARG A 42 2.19 17.38 -6.25
CA ARG A 42 2.83 16.22 -5.63
C ARG A 42 2.10 14.94 -6.06
N PHE A 43 2.87 13.91 -6.32
CA PHE A 43 2.36 12.57 -6.62
C PHE A 43 2.75 11.59 -5.51
N ALA A 44 1.78 10.83 -5.05
CA ALA A 44 1.97 9.79 -4.04
C ALA A 44 1.41 8.44 -4.53
N THR A 45 2.02 7.36 -4.11
CA THR A 45 1.43 6.02 -4.20
C THR A 45 0.78 5.66 -2.86
N ALA A 46 -0.24 4.79 -2.88
CA ALA A 46 -0.80 4.19 -1.67
C ALA A 46 -1.02 2.69 -1.91
N SER A 47 -0.09 1.85 -1.44
CA SER A 47 0.01 0.44 -1.83
C SER A 47 0.26 -0.47 -0.63
N GLY A 48 -0.10 -1.75 -0.78
CA GLY A 48 0.37 -2.82 0.10
C GLY A 48 1.82 -3.24 -0.16
N ARG A 49 2.44 -2.71 -1.22
CA ARG A 49 3.85 -2.99 -1.54
C ARG A 49 4.78 -2.33 -0.54
N SER A 50 5.94 -2.95 -0.32
CA SER A 50 6.99 -2.40 0.53
C SER A 50 7.68 -1.17 -0.09
N VAL A 51 8.31 -0.35 0.75
CA VAL A 51 9.10 0.81 0.29
C VAL A 51 10.18 0.39 -0.71
N PRO A 52 11.00 -0.66 -0.48
CA PRO A 52 11.98 -1.13 -1.47
C PRO A 52 11.36 -1.54 -2.81
N ALA A 53 10.20 -2.22 -2.80
CA ALA A 53 9.51 -2.62 -4.02
C ALA A 53 9.02 -1.40 -4.82
N LEU A 54 8.51 -0.37 -4.15
CA LEU A 54 8.12 0.89 -4.80
C LEU A 54 9.33 1.64 -5.36
N PHE A 55 10.45 1.68 -4.63
CA PHE A 55 11.69 2.26 -5.15
C PHE A 55 12.22 1.52 -6.38
N ALA A 56 12.16 0.19 -6.39
CA ALA A 56 12.55 -0.61 -7.55
C ALA A 56 11.67 -0.31 -8.78
N LEU A 57 10.36 -0.17 -8.57
CA LEU A 57 9.41 0.11 -9.64
C LEU A 57 9.59 1.52 -10.25
N PHE A 58 9.69 2.56 -9.41
CA PHE A 58 9.76 3.94 -9.86
C PHE A 58 11.18 4.46 -10.10
N GLN A 59 12.21 3.70 -9.72
CA GLN A 59 13.62 4.01 -9.95
C GLN A 59 13.98 5.43 -9.42
N GLU A 60 14.64 6.24 -10.22
CA GLU A 60 15.05 7.60 -9.82
C GLU A 60 13.85 8.52 -9.50
N ALA A 61 12.70 8.30 -10.11
CA ALA A 61 11.49 9.09 -9.82
C ALA A 61 11.00 8.92 -8.37
N ALA A 62 11.23 7.75 -7.76
CA ALA A 62 10.87 7.49 -6.36
C ALA A 62 11.46 8.49 -5.37
N LYS A 63 12.61 9.09 -5.70
CA LYS A 63 13.27 10.10 -4.85
C LYS A 63 12.47 11.40 -4.71
N ASP A 64 11.58 11.67 -5.64
CA ASP A 64 10.74 12.88 -5.70
C ASP A 64 9.26 12.56 -5.42
N MET A 65 8.93 11.29 -5.16
CA MET A 65 7.57 10.83 -4.87
C MET A 65 7.32 10.69 -3.38
N ILE A 66 6.07 10.73 -3.00
CA ILE A 66 5.62 10.29 -1.69
C ILE A 66 5.16 8.83 -1.82
N LEU A 67 5.65 7.97 -0.92
CA LEU A 67 5.31 6.56 -0.90
C LEU A 67 4.53 6.26 0.38
N ILE A 68 3.26 5.89 0.23
CA ILE A 68 2.43 5.33 1.29
C ILE A 68 2.45 3.81 1.05
N ALA A 69 3.36 3.15 1.75
CA ALA A 69 3.67 1.74 1.60
C ALA A 69 3.06 0.91 2.74
N GLU A 70 3.11 -0.42 2.62
CA GLU A 70 2.62 -1.38 3.62
C GLU A 70 1.21 -0.98 4.10
N ASN A 71 0.29 -0.75 3.14
CA ASN A 71 -1.08 -0.31 3.41
C ASN A 71 -1.21 0.92 4.32
N GLY A 72 -0.23 1.83 4.31
CA GLY A 72 -0.21 3.05 5.12
C GLY A 72 0.62 2.95 6.40
N CYS A 73 1.19 1.81 6.72
CA CYS A 73 2.08 1.65 7.88
C CYS A 73 3.37 2.44 7.72
N CYS A 74 3.87 2.62 6.50
CA CYS A 74 5.08 3.36 6.22
C CYS A 74 4.83 4.47 5.20
N VAL A 75 5.12 5.72 5.59
CA VAL A 75 4.98 6.90 4.71
C VAL A 75 6.32 7.58 4.58
N THR A 76 6.78 7.81 3.34
CA THR A 76 8.04 8.48 3.05
C THR A 76 7.88 9.60 2.03
N ASP A 77 8.73 10.61 2.08
CA ASP A 77 8.95 11.59 1.01
C ASP A 77 10.33 11.31 0.38
N GLY A 78 10.32 10.65 -0.77
CA GLY A 78 11.53 10.02 -1.30
C GLY A 78 12.13 9.05 -0.27
N PRO A 79 13.43 9.18 0.02
CA PRO A 79 14.10 8.34 1.02
C PRO A 79 13.84 8.77 2.48
N ARG A 80 13.15 9.91 2.72
CA ARG A 80 12.91 10.45 4.05
C ARG A 80 11.66 9.86 4.67
N PRO A 81 11.73 9.14 5.80
CA PRO A 81 10.53 8.70 6.51
C PRO A 81 9.76 9.90 7.08
N LEU A 82 8.44 9.89 6.91
CA LEU A 82 7.51 10.85 7.52
C LEU A 82 6.76 10.21 8.68
N SER A 83 6.33 8.96 8.52
CA SER A 83 5.62 8.22 9.55
C SER A 83 5.89 6.72 9.39
N ILE A 84 6.07 6.04 10.51
CA ILE A 84 6.16 4.59 10.59
C ILE A 84 5.22 4.15 11.72
N SER A 85 4.18 3.39 11.36
CA SER A 85 3.29 2.73 12.31
C SER A 85 3.79 1.30 12.49
N SER A 86 4.44 1.02 13.62
CA SER A 86 5.10 -0.26 13.89
C SER A 86 4.62 -0.89 15.20
N PHE A 87 4.73 -2.21 15.28
CA PHE A 87 4.49 -2.92 16.52
C PHE A 87 5.54 -2.54 17.57
N SER A 88 5.11 -2.24 18.79
CA SER A 88 6.04 -2.26 19.93
C SER A 88 6.63 -3.66 20.12
N SER A 89 7.76 -3.78 20.81
CA SER A 89 8.39 -5.08 21.09
C SER A 89 7.43 -6.07 21.77
N TYR A 90 6.55 -5.58 22.64
CA TYR A 90 5.53 -6.40 23.27
C TYR A 90 4.49 -6.91 22.25
N GLN A 91 3.98 -6.03 21.38
CA GLN A 91 3.01 -6.38 20.34
C GLN A 91 3.61 -7.35 19.33
N LEU A 92 4.87 -7.12 18.91
CA LEU A 92 5.58 -8.00 18.00
C LEU A 92 5.71 -9.43 18.59
N THR A 93 6.14 -9.54 19.85
CA THR A 93 6.22 -10.83 20.55
C THR A 93 4.84 -11.49 20.68
N GLN A 94 3.79 -10.72 20.92
CA GLN A 94 2.43 -11.23 21.03
C GLN A 94 1.92 -11.78 19.68
N VAL A 95 2.13 -11.02 18.60
CA VAL A 95 1.70 -11.41 17.25
C VAL A 95 2.47 -12.66 16.80
N ASP A 96 3.77 -12.71 17.00
CA ASP A 96 4.61 -13.88 16.74
C ASP A 96 4.13 -15.13 17.52
N ALA A 97 3.90 -14.99 18.83
CA ALA A 97 3.44 -16.11 19.66
C ALA A 97 2.06 -16.64 19.26
N VAL A 98 1.18 -15.78 18.72
CA VAL A 98 -0.14 -16.20 18.20
C VAL A 98 0.04 -16.89 16.85
N SER A 99 0.88 -16.37 15.97
CA SER A 99 1.12 -16.93 14.64
C SER A 99 1.67 -18.35 14.73
N ARG A 100 2.65 -18.59 15.57
CA ARG A 100 3.27 -19.93 15.80
C ARG A 100 2.27 -21.02 16.24
N GLN A 101 1.05 -20.66 16.66
CA GLN A 101 0.03 -21.64 17.04
C GLN A 101 -0.81 -22.14 15.86
N LEU A 102 -0.69 -21.50 14.70
CA LEU A 102 -1.44 -21.85 13.49
C LEU A 102 -0.55 -22.63 12.53
N SER A 103 -0.98 -23.82 12.11
CA SER A 103 -0.28 -24.61 11.10
C SER A 103 -0.70 -24.23 9.68
N GLY A 104 0.16 -24.53 8.69
CA GLY A 104 -0.12 -24.27 7.29
C GLY A 104 0.11 -22.83 6.87
N ILE A 105 0.87 -22.07 7.67
CA ILE A 105 1.22 -20.68 7.39
C ILE A 105 2.73 -20.45 7.53
N HIS A 106 3.21 -19.38 6.90
CA HIS A 106 4.60 -18.92 7.02
C HIS A 106 4.63 -17.41 7.18
N ASP A 107 5.34 -16.96 8.20
CA ASP A 107 5.38 -15.56 8.64
C ASP A 107 6.38 -14.75 7.84
N VAL A 108 5.99 -13.52 7.49
CA VAL A 108 6.83 -12.47 6.93
C VAL A 108 6.59 -11.20 7.74
N PHE A 109 7.57 -10.81 8.54
CA PHE A 109 7.52 -9.58 9.32
C PHE A 109 8.10 -8.45 8.48
N SER A 110 7.25 -7.51 8.05
CA SER A 110 7.61 -6.43 7.14
C SER A 110 8.00 -5.17 7.90
N GLY A 111 9.25 -4.75 7.70
CA GLY A 111 9.77 -3.44 8.11
C GLY A 111 9.97 -2.51 6.92
N PRO A 112 10.34 -1.23 7.15
CA PRO A 112 10.53 -0.24 6.10
C PRO A 112 11.61 -0.61 5.06
N GLN A 113 12.59 -1.45 5.42
CA GLN A 113 13.72 -1.81 4.56
C GLN A 113 13.77 -3.30 4.21
N HIS A 114 13.31 -4.17 5.13
CA HIS A 114 13.44 -5.60 4.97
C HIS A 114 12.17 -6.35 5.36
N ALA A 115 11.98 -7.48 4.72
CA ALA A 115 11.06 -8.52 5.14
C ALA A 115 11.83 -9.61 5.90
N TYR A 116 11.39 -9.93 7.09
CA TYR A 116 12.05 -10.92 7.97
C TYR A 116 11.29 -12.22 7.94
N VAL A 117 11.97 -13.32 7.61
CA VAL A 117 11.39 -14.66 7.48
C VAL A 117 12.18 -15.65 8.34
N TYR A 118 11.48 -16.54 9.04
CA TYR A 118 12.16 -17.57 9.82
C TYR A 118 13.03 -18.44 8.94
N ARG A 119 14.29 -18.69 9.37
CA ARG A 119 15.26 -19.51 8.64
C ARG A 119 14.79 -20.94 8.44
N ASN A 120 13.98 -21.48 9.37
CA ASN A 120 13.40 -22.81 9.29
C ASN A 120 12.15 -22.91 8.40
N THR A 121 11.71 -21.81 7.80
CA THR A 121 10.64 -21.85 6.78
C THR A 121 11.04 -22.77 5.63
N PRO A 122 10.17 -23.70 5.19
CA PRO A 122 10.46 -24.61 4.08
C PRO A 122 10.93 -23.90 2.82
N GLU A 123 11.79 -24.55 2.04
CA GLU A 123 12.43 -23.94 0.86
C GLU A 123 11.42 -23.51 -0.21
N ASP A 124 10.39 -24.31 -0.43
CA ASP A 124 9.31 -23.99 -1.37
C ASP A 124 8.52 -22.73 -0.94
N ALA A 125 8.22 -22.62 0.35
CA ALA A 125 7.58 -21.43 0.91
C ALA A 125 8.51 -20.20 0.84
N ARG A 126 9.82 -20.34 1.14
CA ARG A 126 10.80 -19.26 0.99
C ARG A 126 10.90 -18.78 -0.46
N ASN A 127 10.95 -19.71 -1.42
CA ASN A 127 10.99 -19.37 -2.84
C ASN A 127 9.74 -18.62 -3.29
N TYR A 128 8.55 -19.00 -2.78
CA TYR A 128 7.32 -18.29 -3.03
C TYR A 128 7.35 -16.87 -2.42
N ILE A 129 7.74 -16.74 -1.15
CA ILE A 129 7.85 -15.45 -0.45
C ILE A 129 8.84 -14.52 -1.17
N ASN A 130 10.02 -15.01 -1.54
CA ASN A 130 11.05 -14.24 -2.24
C ASN A 130 10.60 -13.70 -3.60
N HIS A 131 9.54 -14.22 -4.19
CA HIS A 131 8.97 -13.68 -5.42
C HIS A 131 8.21 -12.36 -5.17
N PHE A 132 7.72 -12.13 -3.95
CA PHE A 132 6.91 -10.95 -3.61
C PHE A 132 7.67 -9.89 -2.80
N PHE A 133 8.80 -10.25 -2.17
CA PHE A 133 9.57 -9.36 -1.30
C PHE A 133 10.99 -9.17 -1.84
N GLU A 134 11.35 -7.91 -2.12
CA GLU A 134 12.64 -7.53 -2.74
C GLU A 134 13.86 -7.73 -1.82
N SER A 135 13.66 -7.61 -0.51
CA SER A 135 14.75 -7.67 0.48
C SER A 135 14.36 -8.54 1.66
N VAL A 136 14.77 -9.82 1.62
CA VAL A 136 14.43 -10.80 2.66
C VAL A 136 15.63 -11.09 3.54
N VAL A 137 15.45 -10.98 4.86
CA VAL A 137 16.42 -11.33 5.90
C VAL A 137 15.92 -12.57 6.65
N TYR A 138 16.77 -13.60 6.75
CA TYR A 138 16.43 -14.81 7.48
C TYR A 138 16.95 -14.78 8.91
N PHE A 139 16.09 -15.05 9.89
CA PHE A 139 16.39 -15.02 11.31
C PHE A 139 15.93 -16.31 12.01
N ASP A 140 16.43 -16.55 13.22
CA ASP A 140 16.11 -17.74 14.02
C ASP A 140 15.20 -17.42 15.20
N ASP A 141 15.34 -16.23 15.80
CA ASP A 141 14.52 -15.75 16.93
C ASP A 141 14.05 -14.31 16.70
N ILE A 142 12.80 -14.01 17.07
CA ILE A 142 12.19 -12.70 16.86
C ILE A 142 12.97 -11.56 17.55
N SER A 143 13.76 -11.86 18.56
CA SER A 143 14.64 -10.88 19.23
C SER A 143 15.81 -10.41 18.37
N GLU A 144 16.13 -11.11 17.27
CA GLU A 144 17.14 -10.68 16.30
C GLU A 144 16.63 -9.54 15.38
N VAL A 145 15.31 -9.37 15.30
CA VAL A 145 14.68 -8.35 14.48
C VAL A 145 14.80 -7.01 15.19
N THR A 146 15.63 -6.13 14.66
CA THR A 146 15.92 -4.81 15.26
C THR A 146 15.26 -3.64 14.52
N GLU A 147 14.66 -3.92 13.37
CA GLU A 147 13.92 -2.94 12.58
C GLU A 147 12.49 -2.78 13.12
N ASP A 148 11.91 -1.61 12.93
CA ASP A 148 10.50 -1.34 13.23
C ASP A 148 9.60 -2.17 12.32
N ILE A 149 8.93 -3.19 12.86
CA ILE A 149 8.03 -4.03 12.08
C ILE A 149 6.66 -3.39 11.96
N CYS A 150 6.26 -3.10 10.73
CA CYS A 150 5.02 -2.42 10.38
C CYS A 150 3.83 -3.38 10.35
N GLU A 151 4.03 -4.57 9.79
CA GLU A 151 2.98 -5.58 9.68
C GLU A 151 3.55 -7.00 9.71
N LEU A 152 2.70 -7.95 10.10
CA LEU A 152 2.91 -9.37 9.85
C LEU A 152 2.07 -9.76 8.65
N THR A 153 2.73 -10.15 7.56
CA THR A 153 2.08 -10.79 6.41
C THR A 153 2.29 -12.30 6.51
N VAL A 154 1.23 -13.04 6.34
CA VAL A 154 1.24 -14.50 6.48
C VAL A 154 0.98 -15.11 5.12
N TYR A 155 1.94 -15.91 4.64
CA TYR A 155 1.72 -16.81 3.52
C TYR A 155 0.92 -18.03 4.00
N ASP A 156 -0.33 -18.13 3.57
CA ASP A 156 -1.25 -19.21 3.91
C ASP A 156 -1.28 -20.25 2.79
N THR A 157 -0.90 -21.48 3.11
CA THR A 157 -0.87 -22.59 2.14
C THR A 157 -2.22 -23.30 2.00
N ILE A 158 -3.23 -22.89 2.77
CA ILE A 158 -4.58 -23.46 2.78
C ILE A 158 -5.55 -22.51 2.08
N ASP A 159 -5.96 -21.44 2.74
CA ASP A 159 -6.84 -20.40 2.20
C ASP A 159 -6.97 -19.25 3.21
N ALA A 160 -6.47 -18.09 2.85
CA ALA A 160 -6.39 -16.94 3.75
C ALA A 160 -7.76 -16.45 4.24
N GLU A 161 -8.80 -16.49 3.39
CA GLU A 161 -10.14 -16.01 3.75
C GLU A 161 -10.85 -16.93 4.75
N THR A 162 -10.61 -18.24 4.66
CA THR A 162 -11.32 -19.24 5.46
C THR A 162 -10.48 -19.84 6.58
N TRP A 163 -9.15 -19.65 6.56
CA TRP A 163 -8.23 -20.25 7.53
C TRP A 163 -7.51 -19.21 8.38
N SER A 164 -6.55 -18.48 7.84
CA SER A 164 -5.70 -17.59 8.65
C SER A 164 -6.40 -16.29 9.07
N ALA A 165 -7.12 -15.60 8.19
CA ALA A 165 -7.75 -14.33 8.56
C ALA A 165 -8.80 -14.47 9.67
N PRO A 166 -9.73 -15.46 9.66
CA PRO A 166 -10.65 -15.69 10.77
C PRO A 166 -9.95 -16.06 12.08
N TYR A 167 -8.86 -16.81 11.99
CA TYR A 167 -8.06 -17.17 13.16
C TYR A 167 -7.45 -15.92 13.82
N PHE A 168 -6.73 -15.10 13.05
CA PHE A 168 -6.09 -13.89 13.58
C PHE A 168 -7.12 -12.86 14.06
N SER A 169 -8.22 -12.65 13.33
CA SER A 169 -9.30 -11.76 13.77
C SER A 169 -9.87 -12.15 15.15
N LYS A 170 -9.94 -13.45 15.42
CA LYS A 170 -10.41 -13.95 16.72
C LYS A 170 -9.36 -13.84 17.82
N LYS A 171 -8.08 -14.08 17.49
CA LYS A 171 -6.98 -14.16 18.47
C LYS A 171 -6.35 -12.81 18.76
N LEU A 172 -6.43 -11.87 17.83
CA LEU A 172 -5.85 -10.53 17.88
C LEU A 172 -6.92 -9.45 17.65
N PRO A 173 -7.96 -9.36 18.51
CA PRO A 173 -9.11 -8.46 18.27
C PRO A 173 -8.74 -6.96 18.31
N GLY A 174 -7.53 -6.61 18.77
CA GLY A 174 -7.00 -5.24 18.77
C GLY A 174 -6.17 -4.88 17.54
N TYR A 175 -6.14 -5.74 16.52
CA TYR A 175 -5.35 -5.54 15.31
C TYR A 175 -6.26 -5.53 14.08
N LYS A 176 -5.82 -4.85 13.04
CA LYS A 176 -6.44 -4.92 11.71
C LYS A 176 -5.97 -6.22 11.06
N VAL A 177 -6.92 -7.05 10.62
CA VAL A 177 -6.64 -8.31 9.91
C VAL A 177 -7.33 -8.27 8.57
N MET A 178 -6.59 -8.51 7.51
CA MET A 178 -7.07 -8.41 6.14
C MET A 178 -6.58 -9.58 5.30
N ALA A 179 -7.49 -10.28 4.60
CA ALA A 179 -7.11 -11.21 3.56
C ALA A 179 -6.86 -10.41 2.27
N GLY A 180 -5.62 -10.40 1.80
CA GLY A 180 -5.20 -9.67 0.59
C GLY A 180 -5.31 -10.47 -0.70
N ALA A 181 -5.45 -11.78 -0.60
CA ALA A 181 -5.68 -12.75 -1.68
C ALA A 181 -5.92 -14.11 -1.03
N LYS A 182 -6.13 -15.17 -1.83
CA LYS A 182 -6.32 -16.53 -1.28
C LYS A 182 -5.15 -17.06 -0.44
N THR A 183 -3.96 -16.51 -0.62
CA THR A 183 -2.72 -16.99 -0.01
C THR A 183 -2.08 -16.00 0.97
N TRP A 184 -2.66 -14.81 1.17
CA TRP A 184 -2.06 -13.78 1.99
C TRP A 184 -3.03 -13.22 3.02
N THR A 185 -2.60 -13.20 4.28
CA THR A 185 -3.28 -12.48 5.37
C THR A 185 -2.31 -11.48 5.98
N THR A 186 -2.73 -10.24 6.11
CA THR A 186 -1.96 -9.16 6.73
C THR A 186 -2.53 -8.79 8.08
N ILE A 187 -1.67 -8.62 9.07
CA ILE A 187 -1.99 -8.17 10.43
C ILE A 187 -1.18 -6.89 10.68
N SER A 188 -1.86 -5.80 11.01
CA SER A 188 -1.26 -4.50 11.29
C SER A 188 -1.93 -3.82 12.48
N LEU A 189 -1.42 -2.66 12.88
CA LEU A 189 -2.09 -1.84 13.88
C LEU A 189 -3.41 -1.30 13.31
N PRO A 190 -4.46 -1.16 14.13
CA PRO A 190 -5.80 -0.82 13.65
C PRO A 190 -5.90 0.57 13.02
N GLU A 191 -5.03 1.49 13.42
CA GLU A 191 -4.96 2.86 12.88
C GLU A 191 -4.18 2.97 11.57
N ALA A 192 -3.46 1.91 11.16
CA ALA A 192 -2.68 1.91 9.94
C ALA A 192 -3.57 1.49 8.76
N ASP A 193 -3.85 2.44 7.87
CA ASP A 193 -4.54 2.26 6.61
C ASP A 193 -4.07 3.30 5.59
N LYS A 194 -4.40 3.09 4.33
CA LYS A 194 -4.01 4.02 3.25
C LYS A 194 -4.55 5.45 3.50
N GLY A 195 -5.72 5.58 4.11
CA GLY A 195 -6.31 6.88 4.46
C GLY A 195 -5.53 7.61 5.55
N SER A 196 -5.03 6.90 6.57
CA SER A 196 -4.15 7.49 7.60
C SER A 196 -2.84 7.97 7.00
N GLY A 197 -2.27 7.19 6.05
CA GLY A 197 -1.11 7.61 5.27
C GLY A 197 -1.37 8.90 4.48
N ILE A 198 -2.54 9.02 3.82
CA ILE A 198 -2.93 10.24 3.11
C ILE A 198 -3.05 11.42 4.07
N ARG A 199 -3.69 11.26 5.22
CA ARG A 199 -3.82 12.33 6.22
C ARG A 199 -2.46 12.81 6.73
N CYS A 200 -1.51 11.88 6.96
CA CYS A 200 -0.13 12.22 7.29
C CYS A 200 0.53 13.09 6.20
N VAL A 201 0.35 12.73 4.93
CA VAL A 201 0.88 13.49 3.80
C VAL A 201 0.22 14.88 3.69
N GLN A 202 -1.10 14.95 3.85
CA GLN A 202 -1.84 16.21 3.83
C GLN A 202 -1.35 17.17 4.92
N GLU A 203 -1.16 16.68 6.14
CA GLU A 203 -0.61 17.46 7.25
C GLU A 203 0.82 17.93 6.94
N TYR A 204 1.68 17.04 6.46
CA TYR A 204 3.06 17.36 6.10
C TYR A 204 3.15 18.45 5.01
N LEU A 205 2.29 18.41 4.00
CA LEU A 205 2.29 19.36 2.89
C LEU A 205 1.46 20.63 3.15
N GLY A 206 0.63 20.66 4.21
CA GLY A 206 -0.34 21.73 4.44
C GLY A 206 -1.44 21.75 3.38
N ILE A 207 -1.87 20.60 2.87
CA ILE A 207 -2.85 20.43 1.80
C ILE A 207 -4.11 19.80 2.39
N GLY A 208 -5.29 20.27 1.96
CA GLY A 208 -6.57 19.74 2.42
C GLY A 208 -7.20 18.73 1.46
N PRO A 209 -8.33 18.10 1.89
CA PRO A 209 -9.09 17.21 1.03
C PRO A 209 -9.55 17.82 -0.29
N ASP A 210 -9.86 19.11 -0.31
CA ASP A 210 -10.32 19.84 -1.51
C ASP A 210 -9.21 20.06 -2.56
N GLU A 211 -7.95 19.85 -2.17
CA GLU A 211 -6.77 19.95 -3.01
C GLU A 211 -6.16 18.57 -3.32
N THR A 212 -6.82 17.52 -2.84
CA THR A 212 -6.36 16.11 -2.96
C THR A 212 -7.23 15.34 -3.95
N MET A 213 -6.57 14.56 -4.78
CA MET A 213 -7.18 13.59 -5.70
C MET A 213 -6.69 12.18 -5.35
N VAL A 214 -7.60 11.21 -5.31
CA VAL A 214 -7.27 9.81 -5.05
C VAL A 214 -7.87 8.89 -6.11
N PHE A 215 -7.14 7.81 -6.43
CA PHE A 215 -7.57 6.76 -7.34
C PHE A 215 -7.44 5.41 -6.66
N GLY A 216 -8.45 4.55 -6.83
CA GLY A 216 -8.43 3.19 -6.31
C GLY A 216 -9.40 2.28 -7.04
N ASP A 217 -9.27 0.96 -6.81
CA ASP A 217 -10.11 -0.04 -7.46
C ASP A 217 -10.69 -1.08 -6.50
N TYR A 218 -10.11 -1.28 -5.30
CA TYR A 218 -10.55 -2.37 -4.44
C TYR A 218 -10.92 -1.92 -3.02
N LEU A 219 -11.33 -2.88 -2.17
CA LEU A 219 -11.86 -2.60 -0.84
C LEU A 219 -10.82 -2.11 0.17
N ASN A 220 -9.53 -2.35 -0.06
CA ASN A 220 -8.45 -1.78 0.74
C ASN A 220 -8.22 -0.28 0.48
N ASP A 221 -8.90 0.29 -0.54
CA ASP A 221 -8.86 1.72 -0.87
C ASP A 221 -10.02 2.52 -0.25
N VAL A 222 -10.95 1.85 0.41
CA VAL A 222 -12.15 2.49 0.99
C VAL A 222 -11.76 3.65 1.91
N ASP A 223 -10.73 3.48 2.71
CA ASP A 223 -10.26 4.50 3.67
C ASP A 223 -9.59 5.72 3.00
N MET A 224 -9.20 5.61 1.72
CA MET A 224 -8.65 6.72 0.93
C MET A 224 -9.73 7.69 0.46
N MET A 225 -10.93 7.18 0.14
CA MET A 225 -11.97 7.97 -0.55
C MET A 225 -12.47 9.18 0.26
N PRO A 226 -12.69 9.09 1.57
CA PRO A 226 -13.09 10.26 2.37
C PRO A 226 -11.96 11.28 2.58
N CYS A 227 -10.70 10.93 2.28
CA CYS A 227 -9.56 11.83 2.42
C CYS A 227 -9.45 12.87 1.28
N ALA A 228 -10.24 12.72 0.20
CA ALA A 228 -10.14 13.58 -0.97
C ALA A 228 -11.51 13.98 -1.53
N TYR A 229 -11.61 15.25 -1.96
CA TYR A 229 -12.77 15.68 -2.74
C TYR A 229 -12.80 14.97 -4.10
N PHE A 230 -11.64 14.86 -4.76
CA PHE A 230 -11.54 14.22 -6.08
C PHE A 230 -11.26 12.72 -5.93
N SER A 231 -12.25 11.97 -5.41
CA SER A 231 -12.14 10.51 -5.28
C SER A 231 -12.65 9.81 -6.54
N TYR A 232 -11.75 9.08 -7.20
CA TYR A 232 -12.03 8.36 -8.45
C TYR A 232 -12.00 6.85 -8.23
N ALA A 233 -13.06 6.17 -8.66
CA ALA A 233 -13.05 4.73 -8.86
C ALA A 233 -12.62 4.40 -10.30
N MET A 234 -11.79 3.38 -10.47
CA MET A 234 -11.47 2.84 -11.78
C MET A 234 -12.68 2.12 -12.38
N ALA A 235 -12.77 2.04 -13.72
CA ALA A 235 -13.88 1.30 -14.38
C ALA A 235 -13.91 -0.18 -13.97
N ASN A 236 -12.76 -0.78 -13.72
CA ASN A 236 -12.61 -2.15 -13.20
C ASN A 236 -12.85 -2.27 -11.69
N ALA A 237 -13.13 -1.15 -10.97
CA ALA A 237 -13.21 -1.14 -9.52
C ALA A 237 -14.37 -2.00 -8.97
N HIS A 238 -14.15 -2.52 -7.77
CA HIS A 238 -15.16 -3.25 -7.01
C HIS A 238 -16.43 -2.38 -6.79
N PRO A 239 -17.65 -2.94 -6.98
CA PRO A 239 -18.90 -2.16 -6.86
C PRO A 239 -19.08 -1.47 -5.49
N GLY A 240 -18.49 -2.03 -4.41
CA GLY A 240 -18.50 -1.44 -3.07
C GLY A 240 -17.71 -0.15 -3.02
N LEU A 241 -16.55 -0.07 -3.68
CA LEU A 241 -15.74 1.14 -3.75
C LEU A 241 -16.40 2.21 -4.63
N LYS A 242 -16.93 1.84 -5.80
CA LYS A 242 -17.62 2.77 -6.71
C LYS A 242 -18.71 3.59 -6.02
N LYS A 243 -19.43 3.00 -5.06
CA LYS A 243 -20.49 3.69 -4.31
C LYS A 243 -19.97 4.79 -3.37
N LEU A 244 -18.69 4.75 -3.02
CA LEU A 244 -18.04 5.70 -2.11
C LEU A 244 -17.30 6.81 -2.84
N CYS A 245 -16.97 6.59 -4.10
CA CYS A 245 -16.26 7.57 -4.92
C CYS A 245 -17.21 8.60 -5.50
N ARG A 246 -16.73 9.83 -5.67
CA ARG A 246 -17.49 10.92 -6.31
C ARG A 246 -17.45 10.85 -7.83
N PHE A 247 -16.39 10.26 -8.38
CA PHE A 247 -16.15 10.22 -9.81
C PHE A 247 -15.71 8.81 -10.23
N GLU A 248 -15.86 8.53 -11.52
CA GLU A 248 -15.31 7.32 -12.15
C GLU A 248 -14.40 7.72 -13.31
N THR A 249 -13.42 6.88 -13.62
CA THR A 249 -12.53 7.00 -14.77
C THR A 249 -12.49 5.69 -15.55
N LEU A 250 -11.65 5.63 -16.60
CA LEU A 250 -11.42 4.43 -17.39
C LEU A 250 -10.77 3.32 -16.54
N SER A 251 -10.65 2.12 -17.10
CA SER A 251 -9.95 1.01 -16.44
C SER A 251 -8.44 1.26 -16.37
N ASN A 252 -7.76 0.46 -15.54
CA ASN A 252 -6.29 0.46 -15.49
C ASN A 252 -5.66 0.08 -16.84
N ASP A 253 -6.25 -0.87 -17.58
CA ASP A 253 -5.79 -1.27 -18.94
C ASP A 253 -6.04 -0.21 -20.01
N GLU A 254 -6.84 0.82 -19.71
CA GLU A 254 -7.13 1.97 -20.57
C GLU A 254 -6.45 3.26 -20.07
N ASP A 255 -5.44 3.15 -19.22
CA ASP A 255 -4.70 4.28 -18.61
C ASP A 255 -5.62 5.28 -17.88
N GLY A 256 -6.64 4.81 -17.13
CA GLY A 256 -7.67 5.64 -16.52
C GLY A 256 -7.14 6.72 -15.59
N VAL A 257 -6.07 6.47 -14.84
CA VAL A 257 -5.38 7.46 -14.00
C VAL A 257 -4.75 8.55 -14.87
N MET A 258 -3.99 8.16 -15.89
CA MET A 258 -3.32 9.09 -16.80
C MET A 258 -4.34 9.91 -17.61
N HIS A 259 -5.48 9.33 -17.95
CA HIS A 259 -6.57 10.04 -18.61
C HIS A 259 -7.02 11.27 -17.81
N VAL A 260 -7.22 11.14 -16.50
CA VAL A 260 -7.62 12.26 -15.63
C VAL A 260 -6.47 13.25 -15.43
N ILE A 261 -5.24 12.76 -15.19
CA ILE A 261 -4.07 13.62 -14.97
C ILE A 261 -3.77 14.47 -16.20
N ARG A 262 -3.90 13.93 -17.42
CA ARG A 262 -3.75 14.71 -18.67
C ARG A 262 -4.76 15.86 -18.75
N GLN A 263 -5.99 15.68 -18.23
CA GLN A 263 -6.98 16.79 -18.17
C GLN A 263 -6.52 17.90 -17.22
N ILE A 264 -5.91 17.57 -16.08
CA ILE A 264 -5.31 18.57 -15.17
C ILE A 264 -4.25 19.37 -15.92
N LEU A 265 -3.26 18.66 -16.50
CA LEU A 265 -2.11 19.27 -17.16
C LEU A 265 -2.46 20.08 -18.41
N ASN A 266 -3.59 19.82 -19.06
CA ASN A 266 -4.07 20.59 -20.21
C ASN A 266 -4.83 21.87 -19.80
N ASN A 267 -5.19 22.01 -18.51
CA ASN A 267 -5.90 23.16 -17.98
C ASN A 267 -4.99 24.10 -17.15
N LEU A 268 -3.71 23.76 -17.01
CA LEU A 268 -2.66 24.58 -16.38
C LEU A 268 -1.95 25.43 -17.42
#